data_54194725f09feead0b8bedc8b165980d
#
_entry.id   54194725f09feead0b8bedc8b165980d
#
_cell.length_a   1.000
_cell.length_b   1.000
_cell.length_c   1.000
_cell.angle_alpha   90.00
_cell.angle_beta   90.00
_cell.angle_gamma   90.00
#
_symmetry.space_group_name_H-M   'P 1'
#
loop_
_entity.id
_entity.type
_entity.pdbx_description
1 polymer ?
#
loop_
_entity_poly.entity_id
_entity_poly.type
_entity_poly.pdbx_seq_one_letter_code
_entity_poly.pdbx_strand_id
1 'polypeptide(L)'
;MKWKKLEHNGILFPPDFETKNIKIKIKGENVDLGINQEEMIYQWAKKKDTPYVQDKVFQKNFLTDFAKTFGNKYKKLELSDVDFKNAFSLVDKEKDAKELLTKEEKKALAAKRKELREEMKEKFGKGMIDEKEVEIANYMAEPPGIFIGRGEHPLRGKWKPKVTSKDVTLNLGKEATIPPGDWGKVVHDKESMWIASWTDYLTQKRKYVWLADTAGIKQDRDKAKYDKARMLASQIETVKNKIVKDMKDKDPKIRQISTVCWLIYRTAMRVGDEKDPEEADTVGATTLRKEHITLTVPTNEKSGVGSNEIKFDFLGKDSVRWQETIPAVGHDLQFYNNLKELTTKIKPTDEIFGNLTSRDVNEYYKTVVNGLTAKVFRTF
;
A
#
# COMPACT_ATOMS: atom_id res chain seq x y z
N MET A 1 3.02 26.15 10.20
CA MET A 1 2.20 25.63 11.31
C MET A 1 0.81 25.26 10.79
N LYS A 2 0.36 24.03 11.04
CA LYS A 2 -0.91 23.50 10.52
C LYS A 2 -2.05 23.58 11.54
N TRP A 3 -1.70 23.69 12.81
CA TRP A 3 -2.64 23.84 13.94
C TRP A 3 -1.93 24.50 15.13
N LYS A 4 -2.71 25.11 16.00
CA LYS A 4 -2.24 25.70 17.29
C LYS A 4 -2.54 24.76 18.45
N LYS A 5 -3.76 24.22 18.49
CA LYS A 5 -4.25 23.27 19.49
C LYS A 5 -4.64 21.96 18.77
N LEU A 6 -4.30 20.82 19.35
CA LEU A 6 -4.69 19.49 18.88
C LEU A 6 -4.99 18.62 20.09
N GLU A 7 -6.21 18.10 20.14
CA GLU A 7 -6.70 17.24 21.20
C GLU A 7 -7.40 16.01 20.61
N HIS A 8 -7.19 14.84 21.19
CA HIS A 8 -7.86 13.61 20.84
C HIS A 8 -7.68 12.54 21.91
N ASN A 9 -8.46 11.47 21.88
CA ASN A 9 -8.47 10.41 22.88
C ASN A 9 -7.49 9.25 22.60
N GLY A 10 -6.44 9.50 21.79
CA GLY A 10 -5.51 8.45 21.38
C GLY A 10 -6.07 7.59 20.26
N ILE A 11 -5.76 6.31 20.27
CA ILE A 11 -6.24 5.33 19.31
C ILE A 11 -6.81 4.10 20.01
N LEU A 12 -7.72 3.41 19.33
CA LEU A 12 -8.28 2.14 19.79
C LEU A 12 -7.31 1.00 19.48
N PHE A 13 -7.15 0.08 20.43
CA PHE A 13 -6.43 -1.17 20.21
C PHE A 13 -7.42 -2.33 20.00
N PRO A 14 -7.08 -3.32 19.14
CA PRO A 14 -7.87 -4.53 19.04
C PRO A 14 -7.94 -5.24 20.41
N PRO A 15 -9.07 -5.90 20.72
CA PRO A 15 -9.18 -6.72 21.93
C PRO A 15 -8.13 -7.82 21.94
N ASP A 16 -7.79 -8.29 23.14
CA ASP A 16 -6.91 -9.44 23.28
C ASP A 16 -7.56 -10.71 22.73
N PHE A 17 -6.71 -11.63 22.27
CA PHE A 17 -7.19 -12.93 21.83
C PHE A 17 -7.68 -13.73 23.05
N GLU A 18 -8.90 -14.22 22.96
CA GLU A 18 -9.48 -15.13 23.93
C GLU A 18 -9.13 -16.56 23.56
N THR A 19 -8.47 -17.28 24.49
CA THR A 19 -8.09 -18.67 24.26
C THR A 19 -9.32 -19.54 23.99
N LYS A 20 -9.16 -20.48 23.09
CA LYS A 20 -10.18 -21.45 22.66
C LYS A 20 -9.79 -22.88 23.04
N ASN A 21 -8.66 -23.03 23.75
CA ASN A 21 -8.09 -24.30 24.16
C ASN A 21 -7.80 -25.24 22.97
N ILE A 22 -7.24 -24.69 21.91
CA ILE A 22 -6.87 -25.43 20.71
C ILE A 22 -5.71 -26.35 21.04
N LYS A 23 -5.91 -27.65 20.81
CA LYS A 23 -4.84 -28.67 20.94
C LYS A 23 -4.36 -29.07 19.57
N ILE A 24 -3.02 -29.08 19.40
CA ILE A 24 -2.37 -29.54 18.17
C ILE A 24 -1.33 -30.59 18.47
N LYS A 25 -0.89 -31.28 17.42
CA LYS A 25 0.33 -32.11 17.46
C LYS A 25 1.39 -31.50 16.57
N ILE A 26 2.63 -31.51 17.03
CA ILE A 26 3.80 -31.15 16.24
C ILE A 26 4.73 -32.36 16.22
N LYS A 27 5.03 -32.86 15.01
CA LYS A 27 5.83 -34.09 14.81
C LYS A 27 5.28 -35.31 15.59
N GLY A 28 3.95 -35.41 15.68
CA GLY A 28 3.22 -36.47 16.37
C GLY A 28 3.04 -36.27 17.88
N GLU A 29 3.73 -35.33 18.51
CA GLU A 29 3.63 -35.05 19.93
C GLU A 29 2.55 -33.99 20.22
N ASN A 30 1.78 -34.18 21.29
CA ASN A 30 0.85 -33.16 21.79
C ASN A 30 1.64 -31.96 22.30
N VAL A 31 1.19 -30.76 21.95
CA VAL A 31 1.82 -29.52 22.34
C VAL A 31 0.81 -28.61 23.00
N ASP A 32 1.13 -28.13 24.20
CA ASP A 32 0.37 -27.09 24.88
C ASP A 32 0.80 -25.74 24.31
N LEU A 33 -0.19 -24.95 23.87
CA LEU A 33 0.01 -23.65 23.24
C LEU A 33 -0.13 -22.52 24.24
N GLY A 34 0.79 -21.57 24.21
CA GLY A 34 0.56 -20.27 24.82
C GLY A 34 -0.41 -19.44 23.97
N ILE A 35 -0.96 -18.37 24.56
CA ILE A 35 -2.00 -17.52 23.95
C ILE A 35 -1.60 -17.06 22.54
N ASN A 36 -0.38 -16.55 22.36
CA ASN A 36 0.10 -16.10 21.04
C ASN A 36 0.21 -17.22 20.03
N GLN A 37 0.66 -18.41 20.46
CA GLN A 37 0.77 -19.60 19.59
C GLN A 37 -0.61 -20.08 19.17
N GLU A 38 -1.56 -20.08 20.10
CA GLU A 38 -2.95 -20.46 19.82
C GLU A 38 -3.61 -19.47 18.85
N GLU A 39 -3.38 -18.17 19.02
CA GLU A 39 -3.85 -17.14 18.10
C GLU A 39 -3.30 -17.36 16.69
N MET A 40 -2.00 -17.65 16.55
CA MET A 40 -1.37 -17.96 15.27
C MET A 40 -2.04 -19.17 14.58
N ILE A 41 -2.26 -20.25 15.30
CA ILE A 41 -2.92 -21.46 14.79
C ILE A 41 -4.37 -21.19 14.40
N TYR A 42 -5.10 -20.43 15.21
CA TYR A 42 -6.47 -20.04 14.92
C TYR A 42 -6.58 -19.16 13.67
N GLN A 43 -5.68 -18.19 13.52
CA GLN A 43 -5.61 -17.35 12.32
C GLN A 43 -5.23 -18.14 11.07
N TRP A 44 -4.35 -19.14 11.20
CA TRP A 44 -4.04 -20.07 10.12
C TRP A 44 -5.27 -20.89 9.72
N ALA A 45 -5.96 -21.47 10.70
CA ALA A 45 -7.14 -22.30 10.46
C ALA A 45 -8.26 -21.52 9.74
N LYS A 46 -8.43 -20.24 10.03
CA LYS A 46 -9.38 -19.36 9.31
C LYS A 46 -9.07 -19.20 7.83
N LYS A 47 -7.86 -19.52 7.38
CA LYS A 47 -7.44 -19.37 5.98
C LYS A 47 -7.43 -20.69 5.20
N LYS A 48 -7.85 -21.81 5.83
CA LYS A 48 -7.77 -23.17 5.26
C LYS A 48 -8.41 -23.29 3.86
N ASP A 49 -9.51 -22.56 3.62
CA ASP A 49 -10.27 -22.62 2.38
C ASP A 49 -9.84 -21.50 1.38
N THR A 50 -8.71 -20.84 1.64
CA THR A 50 -8.19 -19.77 0.78
C THR A 50 -6.96 -20.23 -0.01
N PRO A 51 -6.65 -19.61 -1.16
CA PRO A 51 -5.44 -19.92 -1.92
C PRO A 51 -4.13 -19.68 -1.14
N TYR A 52 -4.17 -18.86 -0.10
CA TYR A 52 -2.98 -18.51 0.69
C TYR A 52 -2.28 -19.71 1.32
N VAL A 53 -3.07 -20.66 1.85
CA VAL A 53 -2.50 -21.86 2.51
C VAL A 53 -1.85 -22.84 1.53
N GLN A 54 -2.03 -22.65 0.22
CA GLN A 54 -1.40 -23.43 -0.83
C GLN A 54 -0.11 -22.77 -1.34
N ASP A 55 0.09 -21.48 -1.08
CA ASP A 55 1.28 -20.73 -1.49
C ASP A 55 2.48 -21.14 -0.64
N LYS A 56 3.54 -21.63 -1.30
CA LYS A 56 4.74 -22.13 -0.64
C LYS A 56 5.50 -21.08 0.17
N VAL A 57 5.50 -19.80 -0.29
CA VAL A 57 6.15 -18.70 0.44
C VAL A 57 5.35 -18.38 1.68
N PHE A 58 4.02 -18.33 1.57
CA PHE A 58 3.11 -18.10 2.69
C PHE A 58 3.26 -19.18 3.77
N GLN A 59 3.24 -20.45 3.38
CA GLN A 59 3.47 -21.59 4.28
C GLN A 59 4.82 -21.48 5.00
N LYS A 60 5.91 -21.32 4.22
CA LYS A 60 7.27 -21.23 4.75
C LYS A 60 7.41 -20.09 5.76
N ASN A 61 6.91 -18.90 5.41
CA ASN A 61 7.00 -17.73 6.27
C ASN A 61 6.23 -17.93 7.58
N PHE A 62 4.98 -18.42 7.50
CA PHE A 62 4.18 -18.72 8.69
C PHE A 62 4.84 -19.74 9.60
N LEU A 63 5.23 -20.88 9.05
CA LEU A 63 5.85 -21.97 9.84
C LEU A 63 7.19 -21.57 10.43
N THR A 64 7.95 -20.72 9.75
CA THR A 64 9.19 -20.15 10.29
C THR A 64 8.91 -19.28 11.52
N ASP A 65 7.93 -18.41 11.45
CA ASP A 65 7.61 -17.53 12.57
C ASP A 65 6.92 -18.30 13.71
N PHE A 66 6.07 -19.28 13.38
CA PHE A 66 5.46 -20.17 14.37
C PHE A 66 6.50 -21.01 15.11
N ALA A 67 7.47 -21.60 14.40
CA ALA A 67 8.55 -22.35 15.01
C ALA A 67 9.37 -21.53 16.01
N LYS A 68 9.64 -20.25 15.70
CA LYS A 68 10.38 -19.33 16.59
C LYS A 68 9.70 -19.13 17.94
N THR A 69 8.37 -19.24 18.02
CA THR A 69 7.65 -19.08 19.30
C THR A 69 7.98 -20.18 20.32
N PHE A 70 8.55 -21.29 19.90
CA PHE A 70 8.99 -22.39 20.75
C PHE A 70 10.47 -22.34 21.14
N GLY A 71 11.14 -21.20 20.85
CA GLY A 71 12.58 -21.06 21.08
C GLY A 71 13.39 -22.05 20.25
N ASN A 72 14.23 -22.84 20.89
CA ASN A 72 15.11 -23.80 20.23
C ASN A 72 14.48 -25.20 20.01
N LYS A 73 13.24 -25.41 20.48
CA LYS A 73 12.59 -26.74 20.41
C LYS A 73 12.37 -27.19 18.97
N TYR A 74 11.97 -26.27 18.09
CA TYR A 74 11.77 -26.55 16.67
C TYR A 74 12.59 -25.59 15.82
N LYS A 75 13.68 -26.08 15.21
CA LYS A 75 14.52 -25.26 14.31
C LYS A 75 13.84 -24.96 12.98
N LYS A 76 13.06 -25.92 12.47
CA LYS A 76 12.32 -25.83 11.20
C LYS A 76 11.07 -26.69 11.31
N LEU A 77 9.96 -26.15 10.85
CA LEU A 77 8.70 -26.87 10.70
C LEU A 77 8.27 -26.84 9.23
N GLU A 78 7.71 -27.95 8.79
CA GLU A 78 7.01 -28.11 7.52
C GLU A 78 5.51 -28.27 7.77
N LEU A 79 4.68 -28.09 6.75
CA LEU A 79 3.22 -28.16 6.92
C LEU A 79 2.77 -29.56 7.43
N SER A 80 3.46 -30.62 7.00
CA SER A 80 3.23 -31.99 7.43
C SER A 80 3.60 -32.27 8.89
N ASP A 81 4.44 -31.42 9.50
CA ASP A 81 4.85 -31.57 10.89
C ASP A 81 3.76 -31.13 11.88
N VAL A 82 2.76 -30.36 11.43
CA VAL A 82 1.75 -29.75 12.30
C VAL A 82 0.36 -30.30 11.97
N ASP A 83 -0.27 -30.94 12.94
CA ASP A 83 -1.67 -31.40 12.82
C ASP A 83 -2.65 -30.29 13.22
N PHE A 84 -3.26 -29.66 12.22
CA PHE A 84 -4.24 -28.59 12.39
C PHE A 84 -5.70 -29.07 12.52
N LYS A 85 -5.99 -30.37 12.52
CA LYS A 85 -7.36 -30.91 12.45
C LYS A 85 -8.30 -30.31 13.49
N ASN A 86 -7.85 -30.22 14.74
CA ASN A 86 -8.67 -29.65 15.82
C ASN A 86 -8.96 -28.17 15.60
N ALA A 87 -7.98 -27.41 15.12
CA ALA A 87 -8.17 -25.99 14.80
C ALA A 87 -9.12 -25.80 13.61
N PHE A 88 -9.02 -26.62 12.59
CA PHE A 88 -9.93 -26.63 11.46
C PHE A 88 -11.37 -26.98 11.88
N SER A 89 -11.55 -28.05 12.67
CA SER A 89 -12.85 -28.43 13.20
C SER A 89 -13.49 -27.33 14.05
N LEU A 90 -12.71 -26.60 14.85
CA LEU A 90 -13.20 -25.48 15.62
C LEU A 90 -13.71 -24.35 14.71
N VAL A 91 -12.93 -23.97 13.70
CA VAL A 91 -13.33 -22.91 12.76
C VAL A 91 -14.57 -23.31 11.97
N ASP A 92 -14.71 -24.59 11.58
CA ASP A 92 -15.91 -25.10 10.91
C ASP A 92 -17.14 -24.99 11.81
N LYS A 93 -17.04 -25.45 13.06
CA LYS A 93 -18.12 -25.33 14.03
C LYS A 93 -18.54 -23.87 14.25
N GLU A 94 -17.58 -22.94 14.34
CA GLU A 94 -17.89 -21.50 14.46
C GLU A 94 -18.59 -20.95 13.21
N LYS A 95 -18.24 -21.45 12.03
CA LYS A 95 -18.86 -21.07 10.75
C LYS A 95 -20.29 -21.61 10.69
N ASP A 96 -20.46 -22.90 10.97
CA ASP A 96 -21.78 -23.57 10.99
C ASP A 96 -22.72 -22.90 12.01
N ALA A 97 -22.23 -22.62 13.21
CA ALA A 97 -23.01 -21.91 14.23
C ALA A 97 -23.49 -20.52 13.76
N LYS A 98 -22.65 -19.79 12.97
CA LYS A 98 -23.07 -18.50 12.40
C LYS A 98 -24.08 -18.66 11.27
N GLU A 99 -23.98 -19.72 10.48
CA GLU A 99 -24.92 -20.01 9.39
C GLU A 99 -26.29 -20.38 9.92
N LEU A 100 -26.36 -21.13 11.04
CA LEU A 100 -27.56 -21.54 11.70
C LEU A 100 -28.36 -20.43 12.41
N LEU A 101 -27.75 -19.26 12.61
CA LEU A 101 -28.46 -18.12 13.21
C LEU A 101 -29.64 -17.70 12.36
N THR A 102 -30.77 -17.43 13.02
CA THR A 102 -31.98 -16.89 12.39
C THR A 102 -31.73 -15.48 11.83
N LYS A 103 -32.63 -14.98 11.00
CA LYS A 103 -32.57 -13.62 10.48
C LYS A 103 -32.61 -12.56 11.60
N GLU A 104 -33.45 -12.83 12.61
CA GLU A 104 -33.60 -11.96 13.79
C GLU A 104 -32.34 -11.92 14.62
N GLU A 105 -31.68 -13.04 14.88
CA GLU A 105 -30.42 -13.12 15.61
C GLU A 105 -29.28 -12.45 14.85
N LYS A 106 -29.20 -12.67 13.51
CA LYS A 106 -28.23 -11.97 12.66
C LYS A 106 -28.42 -10.46 12.70
N LYS A 107 -29.69 -9.99 12.70
CA LYS A 107 -30.03 -8.56 12.80
C LYS A 107 -29.68 -7.99 14.18
N ALA A 108 -29.97 -8.71 15.25
CA ALA A 108 -29.61 -8.30 16.61
C ALA A 108 -28.09 -8.19 16.80
N LEU A 109 -27.32 -9.17 16.32
CA LEU A 109 -25.85 -9.13 16.33
C LEU A 109 -25.28 -7.97 15.50
N ALA A 110 -25.88 -7.69 14.34
CA ALA A 110 -25.48 -6.57 13.50
C ALA A 110 -25.75 -5.22 14.19
N ALA A 111 -26.92 -5.09 14.86
CA ALA A 111 -27.29 -3.90 15.65
C ALA A 111 -26.30 -3.67 16.80
N LYS A 112 -25.99 -4.70 17.60
CA LYS A 112 -25.03 -4.62 18.70
C LYS A 112 -23.62 -4.22 18.20
N ARG A 113 -23.17 -4.78 17.07
CA ARG A 113 -21.88 -4.41 16.47
C ARG A 113 -21.88 -2.98 15.93
N LYS A 114 -23.01 -2.50 15.43
CA LYS A 114 -23.18 -1.13 14.97
C LYS A 114 -23.07 -0.16 16.15
N GLU A 115 -23.81 -0.43 17.24
CA GLU A 115 -23.81 0.36 18.45
C GLU A 115 -22.38 0.48 19.03
N LEU A 116 -21.67 -0.65 19.20
CA LEU A 116 -20.29 -0.65 19.67
C LEU A 116 -19.35 0.15 18.74
N ARG A 117 -19.55 0.05 17.44
CA ARG A 117 -18.75 0.82 16.45
C ARG A 117 -19.02 2.30 16.56
N GLU A 118 -20.27 2.71 16.75
CA GLU A 118 -20.65 4.11 16.93
C GLU A 118 -20.08 4.67 18.24
N GLU A 119 -20.14 3.92 19.33
CA GLU A 119 -19.50 4.28 20.60
C GLU A 119 -17.98 4.47 20.44
N MET A 120 -17.31 3.52 19.79
CA MET A 120 -15.86 3.62 19.55
C MET A 120 -15.51 4.77 18.58
N LYS A 121 -16.37 5.03 17.59
CA LYS A 121 -16.20 6.20 16.70
C LYS A 121 -16.35 7.51 17.46
N GLU A 122 -17.32 7.61 18.36
CA GLU A 122 -17.51 8.80 19.19
C GLU A 122 -16.29 9.06 20.08
N LYS A 123 -15.73 8.01 20.65
CA LYS A 123 -14.61 8.13 21.58
C LYS A 123 -13.27 8.37 20.88
N PHE A 124 -12.96 7.66 19.80
CA PHE A 124 -11.63 7.65 19.17
C PHE A 124 -11.64 8.22 17.74
N GLY A 125 -12.80 8.29 17.10
CA GLY A 125 -12.94 8.76 15.71
C GLY A 125 -13.10 10.27 15.60
N LYS A 126 -12.94 11.02 16.69
CA LYS A 126 -13.06 12.47 16.76
C LYS A 126 -11.87 13.09 17.48
N GLY A 127 -11.55 14.31 17.14
CA GLY A 127 -10.57 15.16 17.79
C GLY A 127 -10.92 16.62 17.63
N MET A 128 -10.17 17.50 18.29
CA MET A 128 -10.33 18.94 18.22
C MET A 128 -9.07 19.57 17.63
N ILE A 129 -9.24 20.42 16.62
CA ILE A 129 -8.18 21.24 16.05
C ILE A 129 -8.63 22.70 16.08
N ASP A 130 -7.88 23.53 16.79
CA ASP A 130 -8.17 24.98 16.90
C ASP A 130 -9.65 25.23 17.23
N GLU A 131 -10.20 24.49 18.21
CA GLU A 131 -11.60 24.58 18.70
C GLU A 131 -12.66 24.05 17.72
N LYS A 132 -12.25 23.40 16.62
CA LYS A 132 -13.17 22.74 15.68
C LYS A 132 -13.07 21.24 15.82
N GLU A 133 -14.23 20.57 15.92
CA GLU A 133 -14.30 19.11 15.86
C GLU A 133 -13.89 18.63 14.46
N VAL A 134 -13.06 17.60 14.42
CA VAL A 134 -12.58 16.95 13.19
C VAL A 134 -12.69 15.43 13.32
N GLU A 135 -13.02 14.77 12.24
CA GLU A 135 -13.03 13.32 12.18
C GLU A 135 -11.61 12.76 12.02
N ILE A 136 -11.37 11.61 12.66
CA ILE A 136 -10.12 10.85 12.58
C ILE A 136 -10.38 9.59 11.75
N ALA A 137 -9.55 9.36 10.74
CA ALA A 137 -9.62 8.17 9.91
C ALA A 137 -8.80 7.03 10.55
N ASN A 138 -9.32 5.79 10.45
CA ASN A 138 -8.60 4.58 10.86
C ASN A 138 -8.01 4.68 12.27
N TYR A 139 -8.82 5.15 13.21
CA TYR A 139 -8.41 5.39 14.60
C TYR A 139 -8.07 4.12 15.40
N MET A 140 -8.07 2.95 14.78
CA MET A 140 -7.70 1.68 15.40
C MET A 140 -6.33 1.22 14.95
N ALA A 141 -5.50 0.75 15.90
CA ALA A 141 -4.27 0.04 15.58
C ALA A 141 -4.57 -1.25 14.80
N GLU A 142 -3.64 -1.64 13.92
CA GLU A 142 -3.81 -2.87 13.16
C GLU A 142 -3.85 -4.10 14.08
N PRO A 143 -4.83 -5.02 13.88
CA PRO A 143 -4.88 -6.25 14.66
C PRO A 143 -3.70 -7.17 14.35
N PRO A 144 -3.29 -8.02 15.31
CA PRO A 144 -2.33 -9.07 15.03
C PRO A 144 -2.89 -10.06 14.00
N GLY A 145 -2.01 -10.73 13.28
CA GLY A 145 -2.45 -11.71 12.29
C GLY A 145 -1.38 -12.10 11.28
N ILE A 146 -1.75 -12.99 10.38
CA ILE A 146 -0.89 -13.42 9.29
C ILE A 146 -0.95 -12.38 8.18
N PHE A 147 0.20 -11.83 7.82
CA PHE A 147 0.31 -10.83 6.76
C PHE A 147 0.04 -11.47 5.40
N ILE A 148 -0.94 -10.92 4.70
CA ILE A 148 -1.32 -11.43 3.37
C ILE A 148 -0.45 -10.80 2.28
N GLY A 149 -0.21 -9.49 2.40
CA GLY A 149 0.42 -8.70 1.34
C GLY A 149 -0.51 -8.47 0.14
N ARG A 150 0.03 -7.84 -0.89
CA ARG A 150 -0.63 -7.67 -2.19
C ARG A 150 0.23 -8.35 -3.25
N GLY A 151 -0.40 -9.05 -4.19
CA GLY A 151 0.32 -9.82 -5.20
C GLY A 151 1.29 -10.84 -4.59
N GLU A 152 2.45 -11.00 -5.16
CA GLU A 152 3.50 -11.92 -4.70
C GLU A 152 4.42 -11.30 -3.63
N HIS A 153 3.84 -10.59 -2.67
CA HIS A 153 4.63 -9.92 -1.63
C HIS A 153 5.55 -10.92 -0.90
N PRO A 154 6.87 -10.65 -0.76
CA PRO A 154 7.82 -11.62 -0.21
C PRO A 154 7.58 -11.94 1.28
N LEU A 155 6.99 -11.02 2.04
CA LEU A 155 6.66 -11.21 3.45
C LEU A 155 5.28 -11.84 3.68
N ARG A 156 4.54 -12.23 2.63
CA ARG A 156 3.25 -12.92 2.79
C ARG A 156 3.40 -14.18 3.62
N GLY A 157 2.48 -14.40 4.55
CA GLY A 157 2.56 -15.48 5.53
C GLY A 157 3.30 -15.16 6.82
N LYS A 158 4.04 -14.06 6.91
CA LYS A 158 4.69 -13.62 8.15
C LYS A 158 3.68 -13.26 9.22
N TRP A 159 4.03 -13.55 10.48
CA TRP A 159 3.24 -13.13 11.62
C TRP A 159 3.45 -11.65 11.95
N LYS A 160 2.35 -10.94 12.10
CA LYS A 160 2.32 -9.54 12.53
C LYS A 160 1.82 -9.48 13.96
N PRO A 161 2.68 -9.14 14.93
CA PRO A 161 2.30 -9.10 16.33
C PRO A 161 1.37 -7.92 16.62
N LYS A 162 0.71 -7.95 17.78
CA LYS A 162 -0.15 -6.88 18.26
C LYS A 162 0.67 -5.61 18.52
N VAL A 163 0.16 -4.48 18.04
CA VAL A 163 0.66 -3.15 18.40
C VAL A 163 0.13 -2.78 19.79
N THR A 164 1.00 -2.33 20.66
CA THR A 164 0.66 -1.88 22.03
C THR A 164 0.78 -0.37 22.17
N SER A 165 0.26 0.20 23.25
CA SER A 165 0.41 1.64 23.54
C SER A 165 1.88 2.07 23.60
N LYS A 166 2.77 1.22 24.11
CA LYS A 166 4.22 1.48 24.19
C LYS A 166 4.89 1.66 22.81
N ASP A 167 4.33 1.09 21.76
CA ASP A 167 4.84 1.21 20.40
C ASP A 167 4.42 2.54 19.75
N VAL A 168 3.39 3.18 20.30
CA VAL A 168 2.69 4.31 19.67
C VAL A 168 3.25 5.64 20.16
N THR A 169 3.54 6.51 19.20
CA THR A 169 3.80 7.93 19.43
C THR A 169 2.52 8.72 19.17
N LEU A 170 2.05 9.49 20.13
CA LEU A 170 0.94 10.45 19.96
C LEU A 170 1.47 11.83 19.58
N ASN A 171 0.72 12.52 18.71
CA ASN A 171 0.93 13.94 18.42
C ASN A 171 -0.22 14.76 19.03
N LEU A 172 0.06 15.54 20.04
CA LEU A 172 -0.92 16.32 20.82
C LEU A 172 -0.48 17.78 20.94
N GLY A 173 -1.42 18.67 21.23
CA GLY A 173 -1.12 20.03 21.70
C GLY A 173 -0.37 20.00 23.03
N LYS A 174 0.46 21.02 23.29
CA LYS A 174 1.22 21.06 24.56
C LYS A 174 0.35 21.10 25.80
N GLU A 175 -0.84 21.71 25.69
CA GLU A 175 -1.80 21.90 26.78
C GLU A 175 -2.89 20.81 26.78
N ALA A 176 -2.87 19.89 25.81
CA ALA A 176 -3.85 18.83 25.72
C ALA A 176 -3.66 17.78 26.82
N THR A 177 -4.76 17.31 27.36
CA THR A 177 -4.73 16.17 28.30
C THR A 177 -4.25 14.93 27.56
N ILE A 178 -3.21 14.28 28.11
CA ILE A 178 -2.71 13.03 27.55
C ILE A 178 -3.75 11.92 27.83
N PRO A 179 -4.25 11.21 26.80
CA PRO A 179 -5.20 10.13 27.01
C PRO A 179 -4.63 9.02 27.90
N PRO A 180 -5.47 8.31 28.66
CA PRO A 180 -5.02 7.18 29.47
C PRO A 180 -4.31 6.13 28.61
N GLY A 181 -3.17 5.61 29.10
CA GLY A 181 -2.35 4.60 28.41
C GLY A 181 -0.87 4.80 28.69
N ASP A 182 -0.11 3.72 28.51
CA ASP A 182 1.36 3.73 28.62
C ASP A 182 1.96 3.99 27.22
N TRP A 183 1.87 5.24 26.78
CA TRP A 183 2.30 5.63 25.44
C TRP A 183 3.82 5.68 25.31
N GLY A 184 4.34 5.12 24.20
CA GLY A 184 5.78 5.11 23.97
C GLY A 184 6.39 6.51 23.87
N LYS A 185 5.68 7.45 23.26
CA LYS A 185 6.09 8.86 23.17
C LYS A 185 4.90 9.79 22.94
N VAL A 186 4.98 11.01 23.48
CA VAL A 186 4.09 12.11 23.14
C VAL A 186 4.93 13.24 22.53
N VAL A 187 4.49 13.76 21.39
CA VAL A 187 5.16 14.84 20.66
C VAL A 187 4.19 15.97 20.36
N HIS A 188 4.72 17.14 20.00
CA HIS A 188 3.96 18.36 19.71
C HIS A 188 4.34 18.91 18.33
N ASP A 189 4.22 18.06 17.30
CA ASP A 189 4.59 18.40 15.91
C ASP A 189 3.46 19.17 15.22
N LYS A 190 3.52 20.49 15.31
CA LYS A 190 2.53 21.43 14.70
C LYS A 190 2.60 21.51 13.17
N GLU A 191 3.64 20.93 12.56
CA GLU A 191 3.79 20.89 11.10
C GLU A 191 3.19 19.62 10.48
N SER A 192 2.77 18.67 11.31
CA SER A 192 2.14 17.43 10.89
C SER A 192 0.65 17.39 11.21
N MET A 193 -0.10 16.57 10.48
CA MET A 193 -1.55 16.34 10.66
C MET A 193 -1.88 14.91 11.08
N TRP A 194 -0.88 14.09 11.36
CA TRP A 194 -1.10 12.77 11.96
C TRP A 194 -1.32 12.93 13.47
N ILE A 195 -2.12 12.06 14.02
CA ILE A 195 -2.46 12.07 15.45
C ILE A 195 -1.72 10.98 16.25
N ALA A 196 -1.45 9.87 15.60
CA ALA A 196 -0.70 8.76 16.18
C ALA A 196 0.18 8.09 15.11
N SER A 197 1.27 7.48 15.54
CA SER A 197 2.15 6.74 14.65
C SER A 197 2.93 5.66 15.38
N TRP A 198 3.27 4.58 14.68
CA TRP A 198 4.14 3.51 15.18
C TRP A 198 4.99 2.95 14.03
N THR A 199 6.03 2.20 14.37
CA THR A 199 6.80 1.46 13.37
C THR A 199 6.19 0.06 13.21
N ASP A 200 5.83 -0.30 11.99
CA ASP A 200 5.34 -1.63 11.67
C ASP A 200 6.45 -2.67 11.90
N TYR A 201 6.18 -3.69 12.71
CA TYR A 201 7.16 -4.70 13.07
C TYR A 201 7.70 -5.50 11.87
N LEU A 202 6.85 -5.70 10.87
CA LEU A 202 7.18 -6.54 9.74
C LEU A 202 7.92 -5.78 8.64
N THR A 203 7.41 -4.60 8.27
CA THR A 203 7.96 -3.81 7.16
C THR A 203 8.92 -2.72 7.61
N GLN A 204 9.09 -2.53 8.93
CA GLN A 204 9.87 -1.45 9.54
C GLN A 204 9.45 -0.04 9.08
N LYS A 205 8.31 0.07 8.40
CA LYS A 205 7.79 1.35 7.92
C LYS A 205 6.93 2.03 8.97
N ARG A 206 7.01 3.36 8.99
CA ARG A 206 6.18 4.17 9.88
C ARG A 206 4.73 4.13 9.43
N LYS A 207 3.83 3.72 10.31
CA LYS A 207 2.37 3.76 10.16
C LYS A 207 1.82 4.98 10.86
N TYR A 208 0.76 5.53 10.31
CA TYR A 208 0.15 6.75 10.83
C TYR A 208 -1.36 6.64 10.90
N VAL A 209 -1.94 7.25 11.92
CA VAL A 209 -3.37 7.60 11.99
C VAL A 209 -3.51 9.06 11.64
N TRP A 210 -4.35 9.34 10.65
CA TRP A 210 -4.55 10.67 10.10
C TRP A 210 -5.96 11.20 10.40
N LEU A 211 -6.13 12.51 10.28
CA LEU A 211 -7.47 13.09 10.15
C LEU A 211 -8.19 12.46 8.95
N ALA A 212 -9.51 12.34 9.04
CA ALA A 212 -10.33 11.86 7.93
C ALA A 212 -10.26 12.82 6.74
N ASP A 213 -10.56 12.33 5.54
CA ASP A 213 -10.58 13.16 4.33
C ASP A 213 -11.73 14.16 4.32
N THR A 214 -12.76 13.93 5.16
CA THR A 214 -13.85 14.87 5.46
C THR A 214 -13.43 16.05 6.33
N ALA A 215 -12.28 16.00 7.00
CA ALA A 215 -11.78 17.13 7.79
C ALA A 215 -11.55 18.36 6.89
N GLY A 216 -12.15 19.51 7.24
CA GLY A 216 -12.12 20.73 6.43
C GLY A 216 -10.73 21.13 5.98
N ILE A 217 -9.72 21.01 6.86
CA ILE A 217 -8.30 21.28 6.53
C ILE A 217 -7.81 20.40 5.38
N LYS A 218 -8.24 19.14 5.27
CA LYS A 218 -7.89 18.25 4.17
C LYS A 218 -8.66 18.59 2.90
N GLN A 219 -9.94 18.92 3.02
CA GLN A 219 -10.79 19.33 1.90
C GLN A 219 -10.26 20.60 1.23
N ASP A 220 -9.84 21.60 2.01
CA ASP A 220 -9.23 22.83 1.48
C ASP A 220 -7.95 22.54 0.69
N ARG A 221 -7.14 21.60 1.14
CA ARG A 221 -5.92 21.17 0.41
C ARG A 221 -6.23 20.39 -0.86
N ASP A 222 -7.24 19.54 -0.84
CA ASP A 222 -7.68 18.81 -2.04
C ASP A 222 -8.30 19.76 -3.05
N LYS A 223 -9.11 20.72 -2.62
CA LYS A 223 -9.63 21.80 -3.48
C LYS A 223 -8.48 22.55 -4.14
N ALA A 224 -7.49 23.01 -3.37
CA ALA A 224 -6.33 23.70 -3.91
C ALA A 224 -5.52 22.86 -4.92
N LYS A 225 -5.48 21.53 -4.76
CA LYS A 225 -4.86 20.60 -5.74
C LYS A 225 -5.66 20.57 -7.05
N TYR A 226 -6.98 20.48 -6.97
CA TYR A 226 -7.83 20.49 -8.17
C TYR A 226 -7.85 21.84 -8.85
N ASP A 227 -7.80 22.95 -8.09
CA ASP A 227 -7.67 24.28 -8.67
C ASP A 227 -6.36 24.45 -9.43
N LYS A 228 -5.24 23.92 -8.90
CA LYS A 228 -3.97 23.88 -9.64
C LYS A 228 -4.07 23.03 -10.91
N ALA A 229 -4.75 21.89 -10.87
CA ALA A 229 -4.95 21.07 -12.07
C ALA A 229 -5.82 21.81 -13.11
N ARG A 230 -6.87 22.54 -12.69
CA ARG A 230 -7.68 23.37 -13.58
C ARG A 230 -6.88 24.51 -14.20
N MET A 231 -6.03 25.19 -13.42
CA MET A 231 -5.12 26.22 -13.95
C MET A 231 -4.17 25.67 -15.02
N LEU A 232 -3.81 24.40 -14.94
CA LEU A 232 -2.98 23.74 -15.95
C LEU A 232 -3.67 23.67 -17.32
N ALA A 233 -5.02 23.68 -17.36
CA ALA A 233 -5.76 23.61 -18.63
C ALA A 233 -5.34 24.70 -19.62
N SER A 234 -5.08 25.91 -19.14
CA SER A 234 -4.62 27.04 -19.98
C SER A 234 -3.16 26.91 -20.43
N GLN A 235 -2.37 26.03 -19.81
CA GLN A 235 -0.94 25.89 -20.04
C GLN A 235 -0.55 24.50 -20.60
N ILE A 236 -1.52 23.61 -20.75
CA ILE A 236 -1.27 22.21 -21.12
C ILE A 236 -0.54 22.08 -22.46
N GLU A 237 -0.92 22.87 -23.43
CA GLU A 237 -0.27 22.85 -24.74
C GLU A 237 1.19 23.36 -24.66
N THR A 238 1.47 24.34 -23.82
CA THR A 238 2.84 24.80 -23.55
C THR A 238 3.69 23.68 -22.94
N VAL A 239 3.14 22.96 -21.95
CA VAL A 239 3.83 21.83 -21.31
C VAL A 239 4.06 20.71 -22.32
N LYS A 240 3.04 20.34 -23.08
CA LYS A 240 3.10 19.30 -24.10
C LYS A 240 4.12 19.63 -25.19
N ASN A 241 4.10 20.86 -25.72
CA ASN A 241 5.05 21.30 -26.76
C ASN A 241 6.48 21.31 -26.23
N LYS A 242 6.72 21.69 -24.98
CA LYS A 242 8.03 21.62 -24.33
C LYS A 242 8.50 20.17 -24.22
N ILE A 243 7.65 19.26 -23.74
CA ILE A 243 7.99 17.82 -23.65
C ILE A 243 8.33 17.25 -25.02
N VAL A 244 7.52 17.53 -26.04
CA VAL A 244 7.74 17.06 -27.42
C VAL A 244 9.06 17.57 -28.00
N LYS A 245 9.37 18.85 -27.76
CA LYS A 245 10.65 19.43 -28.15
C LYS A 245 11.81 18.73 -27.46
N ASP A 246 11.73 18.55 -26.14
CA ASP A 246 12.80 18.01 -25.33
C ASP A 246 13.03 16.50 -25.52
N MET A 247 12.01 15.75 -26.00
CA MET A 247 12.21 14.37 -26.46
C MET A 247 13.19 14.23 -27.62
N LYS A 248 13.54 15.33 -28.29
CA LYS A 248 14.54 15.42 -29.37
C LYS A 248 15.83 16.12 -28.92
N ASP A 249 15.97 16.46 -27.65
CA ASP A 249 17.11 17.20 -27.13
C ASP A 249 18.40 16.39 -27.31
N LYS A 250 19.51 17.11 -27.52
CA LYS A 250 20.84 16.51 -27.64
C LYS A 250 21.35 15.97 -26.29
N ASP A 251 20.95 16.60 -25.18
CA ASP A 251 21.25 16.13 -23.84
C ASP A 251 20.47 14.85 -23.54
N PRO A 252 21.14 13.71 -23.34
CA PRO A 252 20.50 12.44 -23.06
C PRO A 252 19.61 12.47 -21.80
N LYS A 253 19.99 13.25 -20.77
CA LYS A 253 19.23 13.36 -19.52
C LYS A 253 17.90 14.09 -19.76
N ILE A 254 17.93 15.21 -20.48
CA ILE A 254 16.71 15.96 -20.84
C ILE A 254 15.81 15.09 -21.71
N ARG A 255 16.37 14.38 -22.71
CA ARG A 255 15.63 13.48 -23.59
C ARG A 255 14.98 12.34 -22.82
N GLN A 256 15.65 11.75 -21.81
CA GLN A 256 15.08 10.70 -20.98
C GLN A 256 13.95 11.23 -20.09
N ILE A 257 14.16 12.36 -19.40
CA ILE A 257 13.15 12.95 -18.50
C ILE A 257 11.89 13.30 -19.31
N SER A 258 12.02 13.93 -20.46
CA SER A 258 10.89 14.30 -21.30
C SER A 258 10.17 13.07 -21.88
N THR A 259 10.90 11.97 -22.14
CA THR A 259 10.32 10.68 -22.51
C THR A 259 9.47 10.08 -21.39
N VAL A 260 9.92 10.14 -20.13
CA VAL A 260 9.12 9.77 -18.95
C VAL A 260 7.90 10.68 -18.81
N CYS A 261 8.06 12.00 -19.02
CA CYS A 261 6.93 12.94 -18.96
C CYS A 261 5.88 12.65 -20.04
N TRP A 262 6.31 12.27 -21.24
CA TRP A 262 5.41 11.85 -22.31
C TRP A 262 4.71 10.53 -21.99
N LEU A 263 5.42 9.56 -21.42
CA LEU A 263 4.83 8.33 -20.90
C LEU A 263 3.72 8.62 -19.88
N ILE A 264 3.97 9.50 -18.90
CA ILE A 264 2.96 9.91 -17.92
C ILE A 264 1.76 10.59 -18.59
N TYR A 265 2.01 11.43 -19.61
CA TYR A 265 0.95 12.08 -20.37
C TYR A 265 0.05 11.08 -21.11
N ARG A 266 0.65 10.08 -21.75
CA ARG A 266 -0.08 9.09 -22.57
C ARG A 266 -0.82 8.04 -21.75
N THR A 267 -0.33 7.72 -20.55
CA THR A 267 -0.77 6.54 -19.80
C THR A 267 -1.34 6.86 -18.43
N ALA A 268 -1.27 8.10 -17.99
CA ALA A 268 -1.59 8.52 -16.63
C ALA A 268 -0.87 7.68 -15.53
N MET A 269 0.28 7.08 -15.85
CA MET A 269 1.09 6.32 -14.89
C MET A 269 1.53 7.21 -13.72
N ARG A 270 1.73 6.60 -12.55
CA ARG A 270 2.46 7.24 -11.46
C ARG A 270 3.92 7.36 -11.83
N VAL A 271 4.57 8.43 -11.32
CA VAL A 271 6.00 8.66 -11.61
C VAL A 271 6.85 7.47 -11.20
N GLY A 272 6.60 6.85 -10.05
CA GLY A 272 7.42 5.76 -9.50
C GLY A 272 8.58 6.30 -8.65
N ASP A 273 9.05 5.47 -7.75
CA ASP A 273 10.26 5.66 -6.95
C ASP A 273 10.90 4.29 -6.73
N GLU A 274 12.16 4.24 -6.37
CA GLU A 274 12.84 3.02 -5.95
C GLU A 274 12.06 2.32 -4.84
N LYS A 275 12.01 1.01 -4.90
CA LYS A 275 11.30 0.17 -3.94
C LYS A 275 12.27 -0.62 -3.11
N ASP A 276 11.83 -0.86 -1.88
CA ASP A 276 12.45 -1.80 -0.99
C ASP A 276 12.31 -3.23 -1.58
N PRO A 277 13.36 -4.07 -1.57
CA PRO A 277 13.28 -5.46 -2.01
C PRO A 277 12.19 -6.28 -1.32
N GLU A 278 11.74 -5.83 -0.14
CA GLU A 278 10.66 -6.46 0.63
C GLU A 278 9.24 -5.98 0.23
N GLU A 279 9.12 -5.12 -0.77
CA GLU A 279 7.82 -4.68 -1.30
C GLU A 279 7.36 -5.55 -2.48
N ALA A 280 6.04 -5.54 -2.74
CA ALA A 280 5.49 -6.19 -3.93
C ALA A 280 6.03 -5.52 -5.19
N ASP A 281 6.40 -6.32 -6.18
CA ASP A 281 6.95 -5.83 -7.45
C ASP A 281 5.86 -5.14 -8.29
N THR A 282 5.74 -3.83 -8.10
CA THR A 282 4.87 -2.96 -8.89
C THR A 282 5.66 -1.79 -9.44
N VAL A 283 5.36 -1.30 -10.62
CA VAL A 283 6.15 -0.28 -11.31
C VAL A 283 5.43 1.06 -11.50
N GLY A 284 6.23 2.11 -11.59
CA GLY A 284 5.83 3.44 -12.06
C GLY A 284 6.63 3.83 -13.32
N ALA A 285 6.47 5.06 -13.78
CA ALA A 285 7.09 5.49 -15.03
C ALA A 285 8.62 5.47 -15.00
N THR A 286 9.27 5.88 -13.88
CA THR A 286 10.74 5.86 -13.73
C THR A 286 11.30 4.47 -13.50
N THR A 287 10.54 3.57 -12.87
CA THR A 287 10.94 2.20 -12.54
C THR A 287 10.41 1.16 -13.54
N LEU A 288 10.01 1.59 -14.73
CA LEU A 288 9.57 0.71 -15.81
C LEU A 288 10.77 -0.07 -16.37
N ARG A 289 10.68 -1.42 -16.40
CA ARG A 289 11.73 -2.29 -16.92
C ARG A 289 11.48 -2.65 -18.39
N LYS A 290 12.53 -3.09 -19.07
CA LYS A 290 12.44 -3.50 -20.48
C LYS A 290 11.42 -4.62 -20.70
N GLU A 291 11.31 -5.58 -19.79
CA GLU A 291 10.34 -6.70 -19.87
C GLU A 291 8.87 -6.25 -19.85
N HIS A 292 8.58 -5.03 -19.40
CA HIS A 292 7.24 -4.46 -19.31
C HIS A 292 6.75 -3.84 -20.61
N ILE A 293 7.63 -3.72 -21.61
CA ILE A 293 7.27 -3.15 -22.91
C ILE A 293 7.66 -4.09 -24.05
N THR A 294 6.84 -4.09 -25.09
CA THR A 294 7.15 -4.74 -26.36
C THR A 294 7.02 -3.72 -27.49
N LEU A 295 8.11 -3.53 -28.23
CA LEU A 295 8.15 -2.64 -29.39
C LEU A 295 7.95 -3.50 -30.63
N THR A 296 6.82 -3.33 -31.32
CA THR A 296 6.49 -4.11 -32.54
C THR A 296 6.72 -3.27 -33.80
N VAL A 297 7.21 -3.93 -34.82
CA VAL A 297 7.30 -3.39 -36.19
C VAL A 297 6.26 -4.13 -37.03
N PRO A 298 5.52 -3.48 -37.93
CA PRO A 298 4.58 -4.16 -38.80
C PRO A 298 5.26 -5.28 -39.60
N THR A 299 4.69 -6.47 -39.56
CA THR A 299 5.24 -7.65 -40.26
C THR A 299 4.98 -7.62 -41.76
N ASN A 300 4.14 -6.70 -42.26
CA ASN A 300 3.78 -6.60 -43.68
C ASN A 300 4.19 -5.25 -44.27
N GLU A 301 5.46 -5.13 -44.68
CA GLU A 301 5.94 -3.99 -45.46
C GLU A 301 5.23 -3.83 -46.83
N LYS A 302 4.58 -4.87 -47.33
CA LYS A 302 3.93 -4.86 -48.67
C LYS A 302 2.52 -4.27 -48.70
N SER A 303 1.85 -4.09 -47.57
CA SER A 303 0.47 -3.57 -47.52
C SER A 303 0.36 -2.10 -47.11
N GLY A 304 1.45 -1.43 -46.71
CA GLY A 304 1.43 -0.02 -46.32
C GLY A 304 0.53 0.32 -45.10
N VAL A 305 -0.06 -0.68 -44.49
CA VAL A 305 -1.02 -0.56 -43.39
C VAL A 305 -0.43 -1.20 -42.14
N GLY A 306 0.17 -0.40 -41.30
CA GLY A 306 0.62 -0.80 -39.96
C GLY A 306 1.61 0.22 -39.39
N SER A 307 1.29 0.83 -38.30
CA SER A 307 2.24 1.65 -37.51
C SER A 307 3.03 0.79 -36.54
N ASN A 308 4.25 1.21 -36.23
CA ASN A 308 4.95 0.68 -35.06
C ASN A 308 4.07 0.82 -33.83
N GLU A 309 4.12 -0.12 -32.90
CA GLU A 309 3.33 -0.10 -31.66
C GLU A 309 4.21 -0.27 -30.43
N ILE A 310 3.80 0.35 -29.35
CA ILE A 310 4.36 0.18 -28.02
C ILE A 310 3.31 -0.55 -27.19
N LYS A 311 3.59 -1.78 -26.79
CA LYS A 311 2.70 -2.57 -25.91
C LYS A 311 3.28 -2.57 -24.50
N PHE A 312 2.43 -2.26 -23.54
CA PHE A 312 2.75 -2.27 -22.11
C PHE A 312 2.03 -3.43 -21.44
N ASP A 313 2.72 -4.12 -20.52
CA ASP A 313 2.16 -5.17 -19.69
C ASP A 313 2.95 -5.27 -18.37
N PHE A 314 2.36 -4.79 -17.28
CA PHE A 314 3.01 -4.78 -15.98
C PHE A 314 2.01 -4.72 -14.82
N LEU A 315 2.50 -4.96 -13.58
CA LEU A 315 1.74 -4.76 -12.36
C LEU A 315 1.92 -3.33 -11.86
N GLY A 316 0.84 -2.58 -11.87
CA GLY A 316 0.77 -1.23 -11.30
C GLY A 316 0.48 -1.25 -9.80
N LYS A 317 0.12 -0.09 -9.24
CA LYS A 317 -0.22 0.04 -7.82
C LYS A 317 -1.27 -0.98 -7.40
N ASP A 318 -1.09 -1.55 -6.22
CA ASP A 318 -1.95 -2.57 -5.61
C ASP A 318 -1.91 -3.92 -6.36
N SER A 319 -0.83 -4.16 -7.14
CA SER A 319 -0.62 -5.36 -7.99
C SER A 319 -1.72 -5.55 -9.05
N VAL A 320 -2.34 -4.46 -9.47
CA VAL A 320 -3.31 -4.50 -10.57
C VAL A 320 -2.54 -4.56 -11.90
N ARG A 321 -2.81 -5.59 -12.71
CA ARG A 321 -2.23 -5.70 -14.05
C ARG A 321 -2.77 -4.60 -14.96
N TRP A 322 -1.84 -3.92 -15.64
CA TRP A 322 -2.13 -2.85 -16.58
C TRP A 322 -1.57 -3.19 -17.95
N GLN A 323 -2.41 -3.15 -18.96
CA GLN A 323 -2.07 -3.47 -20.34
C GLN A 323 -2.62 -2.38 -21.26
N GLU A 324 -1.77 -1.88 -22.15
CA GLU A 324 -2.16 -0.89 -23.16
C GLU A 324 -1.29 -1.01 -24.40
N THR A 325 -1.82 -0.61 -25.55
CA THR A 325 -1.09 -0.52 -26.81
C THR A 325 -1.21 0.88 -27.38
N ILE A 326 -0.07 1.53 -27.62
CA ILE A 326 0.01 2.87 -28.20
C ILE A 326 0.57 2.75 -29.62
N PRO A 327 -0.17 3.17 -30.66
CA PRO A 327 0.38 3.24 -32.03
C PRO A 327 1.40 4.39 -32.11
N ALA A 328 2.57 4.11 -32.70
CA ALA A 328 3.67 5.06 -32.81
C ALA A 328 3.45 6.00 -34.02
N VAL A 329 2.47 6.89 -33.92
CA VAL A 329 2.15 7.91 -34.93
C VAL A 329 2.34 9.31 -34.38
N GLY A 330 2.64 10.29 -35.21
CA GLY A 330 2.85 11.66 -34.82
C GLY A 330 3.98 11.79 -33.77
N HIS A 331 3.67 12.36 -32.58
CA HIS A 331 4.65 12.52 -31.51
C HIS A 331 5.01 11.19 -30.83
N ASP A 332 4.12 10.19 -30.89
CA ASP A 332 4.38 8.86 -30.33
C ASP A 332 5.46 8.11 -31.12
N LEU A 333 5.74 8.49 -32.38
CA LEU A 333 6.87 7.95 -33.14
C LEU A 333 8.22 8.35 -32.52
N GLN A 334 8.37 9.59 -32.05
CA GLN A 334 9.59 10.00 -31.35
C GLN A 334 9.71 9.28 -30.01
N PHE A 335 8.61 9.12 -29.31
CA PHE A 335 8.54 8.35 -28.05
C PHE A 335 8.97 6.88 -28.29
N TYR A 336 8.45 6.23 -29.33
CA TYR A 336 8.86 4.89 -29.73
C TYR A 336 10.37 4.79 -30.00
N ASN A 337 10.92 5.75 -30.77
CA ASN A 337 12.34 5.78 -31.11
C ASN A 337 13.23 5.94 -29.86
N ASN A 338 12.82 6.80 -28.92
CA ASN A 338 13.55 6.97 -27.66
C ASN A 338 13.52 5.69 -26.83
N LEU A 339 12.35 5.02 -26.71
CA LEU A 339 12.25 3.74 -26.00
C LEU A 339 13.10 2.66 -26.67
N LYS A 340 13.11 2.61 -28.01
CA LYS A 340 13.94 1.67 -28.77
C LYS A 340 15.43 1.89 -28.50
N GLU A 341 15.89 3.15 -28.51
CA GLU A 341 17.29 3.51 -28.18
C GLU A 341 17.63 3.06 -26.76
N LEU A 342 16.81 3.41 -25.77
CA LEU A 342 17.03 3.13 -24.34
C LEU A 342 17.02 1.63 -24.03
N THR A 343 16.23 0.84 -24.75
CA THR A 343 16.09 -0.60 -24.49
C THR A 343 17.08 -1.47 -25.27
N THR A 344 17.87 -0.92 -26.20
CA THR A 344 18.72 -1.72 -27.09
C THR A 344 19.82 -2.47 -26.36
N LYS A 345 20.42 -1.87 -25.31
CA LYS A 345 21.62 -2.39 -24.63
C LYS A 345 21.38 -2.87 -23.21
N ILE A 346 20.13 -2.95 -22.75
CA ILE A 346 19.79 -3.34 -21.39
C ILE A 346 19.13 -4.74 -21.35
N LYS A 347 19.24 -5.42 -20.21
CA LYS A 347 18.60 -6.73 -19.97
C LYS A 347 17.09 -6.56 -19.75
N PRO A 348 16.28 -7.63 -19.89
CA PRO A 348 14.85 -7.56 -19.63
C PRO A 348 14.48 -7.01 -18.24
N THR A 349 15.24 -7.35 -17.21
CA THR A 349 15.01 -6.93 -15.82
C THR A 349 15.55 -5.55 -15.47
N ASP A 350 16.31 -4.91 -16.39
CA ASP A 350 16.87 -3.59 -16.15
C ASP A 350 15.81 -2.50 -16.37
N GLU A 351 15.87 -1.45 -15.55
CA GLU A 351 15.00 -0.28 -15.69
C GLU A 351 15.39 0.52 -16.95
N ILE A 352 14.38 0.93 -17.71
CA ILE A 352 14.57 1.72 -18.94
C ILE A 352 15.15 3.10 -18.60
N PHE A 353 14.75 3.64 -17.44
CA PHE A 353 15.11 4.98 -16.99
C PHE A 353 15.92 4.96 -15.67
N GLY A 354 16.72 3.91 -15.46
CA GLY A 354 17.33 3.58 -14.16
C GLY A 354 18.22 4.65 -13.51
N ASN A 355 18.47 5.77 -14.20
CA ASN A 355 19.19 6.93 -13.64
C ASN A 355 18.28 8.09 -13.26
N LEU A 356 16.96 7.92 -13.39
CA LEU A 356 15.96 8.96 -13.11
C LEU A 356 15.14 8.62 -11.88
N THR A 357 14.95 9.62 -11.04
CA THR A 357 14.09 9.57 -9.86
C THR A 357 12.81 10.38 -10.07
N SER A 358 11.80 10.17 -9.22
CA SER A 358 10.61 11.02 -9.17
C SER A 358 10.96 12.49 -8.93
N ARG A 359 12.08 12.77 -8.26
CA ARG A 359 12.58 14.12 -8.00
C ARG A 359 13.02 14.79 -9.30
N ASP A 360 13.79 14.10 -10.14
CA ASP A 360 14.25 14.65 -11.44
C ASP A 360 13.04 15.04 -12.31
N VAL A 361 12.04 14.18 -12.37
CA VAL A 361 10.80 14.44 -13.12
C VAL A 361 10.02 15.63 -12.55
N ASN A 362 9.91 15.74 -11.23
CA ASN A 362 9.22 16.87 -10.59
C ASN A 362 10.00 18.19 -10.78
N GLU A 363 11.32 18.17 -10.72
CA GLU A 363 12.15 19.38 -11.00
C GLU A 363 11.97 19.82 -12.46
N TYR A 364 11.98 18.88 -13.42
CA TYR A 364 11.69 19.21 -14.82
C TYR A 364 10.32 19.90 -14.98
N TYR A 365 9.25 19.34 -14.40
CA TYR A 365 7.92 19.96 -14.48
C TYR A 365 7.89 21.39 -13.90
N LYS A 366 8.62 21.66 -12.84
CA LYS A 366 8.75 23.00 -12.23
C LYS A 366 9.44 24.01 -13.17
N THR A 367 10.38 23.56 -14.02
CA THR A 367 11.01 24.44 -15.00
C THR A 367 10.05 24.86 -16.12
N VAL A 368 9.02 24.05 -16.39
CA VAL A 368 8.03 24.34 -17.43
C VAL A 368 6.90 25.24 -16.90
N VAL A 369 6.35 24.84 -15.74
CA VAL A 369 5.29 25.61 -15.06
C VAL A 369 5.58 25.64 -13.55
N ASN A 370 5.63 26.82 -12.98
CA ASN A 370 5.93 26.97 -11.55
C ASN A 370 4.93 26.18 -10.68
N GLY A 371 5.46 25.33 -9.80
CA GLY A 371 4.67 24.49 -8.89
C GLY A 371 3.98 23.29 -9.54
N LEU A 372 4.23 23.00 -10.81
CA LEU A 372 3.77 21.79 -11.47
C LEU A 372 4.55 20.58 -10.95
N THR A 373 3.84 19.47 -10.73
CA THR A 373 4.41 18.19 -10.34
C THR A 373 3.82 17.07 -11.17
N ALA A 374 4.49 15.94 -11.26
CA ALA A 374 3.98 14.74 -11.95
C ALA A 374 2.58 14.32 -11.43
N LYS A 375 2.32 14.49 -10.12
CA LYS A 375 1.01 14.21 -9.52
C LYS A 375 -0.08 15.15 -10.04
N VAL A 376 0.19 16.46 -10.12
CA VAL A 376 -0.75 17.46 -10.64
C VAL A 376 -0.99 17.21 -12.12
N PHE A 377 0.08 17.04 -12.90
CA PHE A 377 0.01 16.76 -14.33
C PHE A 377 -0.82 15.52 -14.65
N ARG A 378 -0.61 14.43 -13.93
CA ARG A 378 -1.39 13.20 -14.08
C ARG A 378 -2.87 13.35 -13.66
N THR A 379 -3.17 14.26 -12.71
CA THR A 379 -4.55 14.49 -12.22
C THR A 379 -5.39 15.27 -13.23
N PHE A 380 -4.73 16.12 -14.03
CA PHE A 380 -5.33 16.84 -15.16
C PHE A 380 -5.73 15.87 -16.27
#